data_91c64d61e3579643292ded75c2496b00
#
_entry.id   91c64d61e3579643292ded75c2496b00
#
_cell.length_a   1.000
_cell.length_b   1.000
_cell.length_c   1.000
_cell.angle_alpha   90.00
_cell.angle_beta   90.00
_cell.angle_gamma   90.00
#
_symmetry.space_group_name_H-M   'P 1'
#
loop_
_entity.id
_entity.type
_entity.pdbx_description
1 polymer ?
#
loop_
_entity_poly.entity_id
_entity_poly.type
_entity_poly.pdbx_seq_one_letter_code
_entity_poly.pdbx_strand_id
1 'polypeptide(L)'
;MHTEYIKKITKSLISLPTLPTVAAQLFELIDDEKDQRENLEQIISADPILTARLLRMINSRGESVTGIHSAIDKLGFEQAKEICMETSMSRVFELKNSKVDSQKFWDHCYAVGTVARIVAQKYEPNLVTDAFTAGLLHDLGKIVLLQYVGSEFEQAIALSKERSCELYLAEKELLGEDHGQTGARLAETWLLPRSISEVMLYHHNLPRAEINRPLVALVSFADILCRILKAGDGGNYAQPGFTPELADELGKWNINLEYKALEPLMFLCIAELDKRNLR
;
A
#
# COMPACT_ATOMS: atom_id res chain seq x y z
N MET A 1 -1.54 -8.85 -27.27
CA MET A 1 -2.27 -8.89 -25.99
C MET A 1 -1.67 -7.92 -24.96
N HIS A 2 -0.40 -8.07 -24.52
CA HIS A 2 0.22 -7.22 -23.48
C HIS A 2 0.13 -5.70 -23.72
N THR A 3 0.37 -5.24 -24.95
CA THR A 3 0.33 -3.80 -25.27
C THR A 3 -1.08 -3.19 -25.13
N GLU A 4 -2.11 -3.99 -25.27
CA GLU A 4 -3.51 -3.55 -25.20
C GLU A 4 -3.98 -3.39 -23.73
N TYR A 5 -3.53 -4.29 -22.85
CA TYR A 5 -3.74 -4.19 -21.40
C TYR A 5 -3.09 -2.93 -20.83
N ILE A 6 -1.82 -2.70 -21.16
CA ILE A 6 -1.07 -1.51 -20.72
C ILE A 6 -1.79 -0.24 -21.15
N LYS A 7 -2.26 -0.15 -22.40
CA LYS A 7 -3.02 1.01 -22.89
C LYS A 7 -4.35 1.21 -22.17
N LYS A 8 -5.07 0.13 -21.86
CA LYS A 8 -6.35 0.16 -21.13
C LYS A 8 -6.13 0.68 -19.70
N ILE A 9 -5.14 0.14 -19.00
CA ILE A 9 -4.77 0.54 -17.65
C ILE A 9 -4.34 2.00 -17.62
N THR A 10 -3.41 2.43 -18.48
CA THR A 10 -2.89 3.80 -18.50
C THR A 10 -3.95 4.87 -18.73
N LYS A 11 -4.95 4.60 -19.59
CA LYS A 11 -6.06 5.54 -19.83
C LYS A 11 -7.02 5.66 -18.64
N SER A 12 -7.05 4.67 -17.76
CA SER A 12 -8.07 4.54 -16.72
C SER A 12 -7.56 4.83 -15.30
N LEU A 13 -6.25 5.08 -15.13
CA LEU A 13 -5.61 5.33 -13.83
C LEU A 13 -6.15 6.56 -13.06
N ILE A 14 -6.97 7.37 -13.70
CA ILE A 14 -7.46 8.64 -13.12
C ILE A 14 -8.65 8.43 -12.17
N SER A 15 -9.34 7.29 -12.24
CA SER A 15 -10.62 7.08 -11.55
C SER A 15 -10.69 5.76 -10.75
N LEU A 16 -9.77 5.57 -9.81
CA LEU A 16 -9.89 4.45 -8.86
C LEU A 16 -10.93 4.78 -7.77
N PRO A 17 -11.77 3.84 -7.40
CA PRO A 17 -12.79 4.02 -6.36
C PRO A 17 -12.24 3.83 -4.94
N THR A 18 -12.92 4.42 -3.94
CA THR A 18 -12.65 4.24 -2.50
C THR A 18 -13.57 3.19 -1.88
N LEU A 19 -13.29 2.81 -0.62
CA LEU A 19 -14.15 1.89 0.13
C LEU A 19 -15.48 2.55 0.54
N PRO A 20 -16.62 1.83 0.49
CA PRO A 20 -17.93 2.34 0.94
C PRO A 20 -17.95 2.80 2.39
N THR A 21 -17.25 2.08 3.28
CA THR A 21 -17.15 2.39 4.71
C THR A 21 -16.45 3.72 4.97
N VAL A 22 -15.43 4.03 4.19
CA VAL A 22 -14.67 5.27 4.27
C VAL A 22 -15.51 6.46 3.81
N ALA A 23 -16.30 6.31 2.75
CA ALA A 23 -17.24 7.34 2.32
C ALA A 23 -18.26 7.68 3.42
N ALA A 24 -18.82 6.69 4.11
CA ALA A 24 -19.75 6.91 5.21
C ALA A 24 -19.09 7.69 6.37
N GLN A 25 -17.88 7.30 6.77
CA GLN A 25 -17.12 7.99 7.81
C GLN A 25 -16.80 9.44 7.48
N LEU A 26 -16.51 9.77 6.21
CA LEU A 26 -16.29 11.15 5.77
C LEU A 26 -17.55 12.01 5.90
N PHE A 27 -18.73 11.43 5.65
CA PHE A 27 -20.01 12.15 5.83
C PHE A 27 -20.32 12.41 7.30
N GLU A 28 -19.97 11.50 8.21
CA GLU A 28 -20.15 11.67 9.66
C GLU A 28 -19.25 12.77 10.25
N LEU A 29 -18.08 13.05 9.63
CA LEU A 29 -17.18 14.13 10.05
C LEU A 29 -17.76 15.56 9.90
N ILE A 30 -18.94 15.71 9.26
CA ILE A 30 -19.52 17.02 8.97
C ILE A 30 -20.07 17.69 10.24
N ASP A 31 -20.37 16.93 11.30
CA ASP A 31 -21.16 17.40 12.45
C ASP A 31 -20.39 17.64 13.75
N ASP A 32 -19.08 17.30 13.88
CA ASP A 32 -18.36 17.44 15.16
C ASP A 32 -17.04 18.24 15.05
N GLU A 33 -16.98 19.42 15.72
CA GLU A 33 -15.88 20.39 15.55
C GLU A 33 -14.60 20.08 16.34
N LYS A 34 -14.58 19.18 17.31
CA LYS A 34 -13.48 19.13 18.28
C LYS A 34 -12.29 18.24 17.94
N ASP A 35 -12.48 17.21 17.14
CA ASP A 35 -11.42 16.25 16.76
C ASP A 35 -11.36 15.99 15.24
N GLN A 36 -11.88 16.92 14.44
CA GLN A 36 -12.08 16.75 12.99
C GLN A 36 -10.80 16.43 12.23
N ARG A 37 -9.67 17.01 12.63
CA ARG A 37 -8.40 16.85 11.92
C ARG A 37 -7.80 15.44 12.12
N GLU A 38 -7.74 14.97 13.36
CA GLU A 38 -7.22 13.64 13.68
C GLU A 38 -8.12 12.56 13.08
N ASN A 39 -9.44 12.77 13.12
CA ASN A 39 -10.41 11.87 12.50
C ASN A 39 -10.25 11.83 10.97
N LEU A 40 -10.07 12.99 10.30
CA LEU A 40 -9.81 13.04 8.87
C LEU A 40 -8.51 12.31 8.51
N GLU A 41 -7.44 12.51 9.28
CA GLU A 41 -6.17 11.83 9.09
C GLU A 41 -6.31 10.30 9.23
N GLN A 42 -7.08 9.85 10.22
CA GLN A 42 -7.37 8.41 10.41
C GLN A 42 -8.18 7.83 9.25
N ILE A 43 -9.19 8.54 8.76
CA ILE A 43 -10.01 8.12 7.63
C ILE A 43 -9.17 8.02 6.35
N ILE A 44 -8.35 9.04 6.07
CA ILE A 44 -7.45 9.04 4.91
C ILE A 44 -6.45 7.88 5.01
N SER A 45 -5.89 7.66 6.22
CA SER A 45 -4.93 6.58 6.47
C SER A 45 -5.52 5.19 6.27
N ALA A 46 -6.82 5.04 6.42
CA ALA A 46 -7.51 3.76 6.23
C ALA A 46 -7.74 3.40 4.75
N ASP A 47 -7.54 4.35 3.83
CA ASP A 47 -7.79 4.12 2.40
C ASP A 47 -6.60 4.58 1.54
N PRO A 48 -5.86 3.63 0.91
CA PRO A 48 -4.75 3.94 0.01
C PRO A 48 -5.13 4.87 -1.15
N ILE A 49 -6.37 4.79 -1.65
CA ILE A 49 -6.82 5.65 -2.76
C ILE A 49 -6.97 7.10 -2.29
N LEU A 50 -7.58 7.33 -1.13
CA LEU A 50 -7.66 8.67 -0.54
C LEU A 50 -6.27 9.24 -0.27
N THR A 51 -5.40 8.43 0.35
CA THR A 51 -4.00 8.82 0.63
C THR A 51 -3.29 9.21 -0.68
N ALA A 52 -3.33 8.37 -1.69
CA ALA A 52 -2.66 8.65 -2.95
C ALA A 52 -3.23 9.88 -3.67
N ARG A 53 -4.54 10.13 -3.60
CA ARG A 53 -5.17 11.32 -4.19
C ARG A 53 -4.85 12.59 -3.44
N LEU A 54 -4.82 12.56 -2.11
CA LEU A 54 -4.39 13.69 -1.29
C LEU A 54 -2.95 14.09 -1.64
N LEU A 55 -2.03 13.11 -1.67
CA LEU A 55 -0.64 13.32 -2.07
C LEU A 55 -0.51 13.84 -3.50
N ARG A 56 -1.27 13.28 -4.44
CA ARG A 56 -1.32 13.78 -5.82
C ARG A 56 -1.67 15.27 -5.87
N MET A 57 -2.70 15.69 -5.14
CA MET A 57 -3.17 17.08 -5.16
C MET A 57 -2.08 18.05 -4.72
N ILE A 58 -1.38 17.74 -3.61
CA ILE A 58 -0.33 18.63 -3.11
C ILE A 58 0.92 18.57 -3.99
N ASN A 59 1.31 17.39 -4.47
CA ASN A 59 2.52 17.21 -5.28
C ASN A 59 2.36 17.77 -6.69
N SER A 60 1.12 17.85 -7.23
CA SER A 60 0.83 18.53 -8.50
C SER A 60 1.11 20.05 -8.46
N ARG A 61 1.26 20.62 -7.25
CA ARG A 61 1.65 22.02 -7.05
C ARG A 61 3.16 22.25 -6.96
N GLY A 62 3.96 21.22 -7.28
CA GLY A 62 5.42 21.28 -7.22
C GLY A 62 6.00 20.95 -5.85
N GLU A 63 5.19 20.49 -4.91
CA GLU A 63 5.65 19.99 -3.62
C GLU A 63 6.18 18.56 -3.73
N SER A 64 6.90 18.09 -2.71
CA SER A 64 7.34 16.70 -2.57
C SER A 64 6.96 16.20 -1.18
N VAL A 65 5.68 15.87 -1.00
CA VAL A 65 5.09 15.45 0.27
C VAL A 65 4.78 13.98 0.21
N THR A 66 5.22 13.23 1.23
CA THR A 66 5.02 11.78 1.38
C THR A 66 4.03 11.45 2.50
N GLY A 67 3.87 12.34 3.51
CA GLY A 67 3.06 12.09 4.69
C GLY A 67 1.67 12.73 4.62
N ILE A 68 0.65 12.02 5.12
CA ILE A 68 -0.74 12.47 5.19
C ILE A 68 -0.86 13.74 6.05
N HIS A 69 -0.25 13.75 7.23
CA HIS A 69 -0.24 14.89 8.14
C HIS A 69 0.29 16.16 7.45
N SER A 70 1.48 16.05 6.83
CA SER A 70 2.10 17.17 6.09
C SER A 70 1.27 17.62 4.89
N ALA A 71 0.56 16.70 4.22
CA ALA A 71 -0.34 17.04 3.13
C ALA A 71 -1.55 17.84 3.62
N ILE A 72 -2.15 17.45 4.74
CA ILE A 72 -3.27 18.19 5.37
C ILE A 72 -2.80 19.56 5.84
N ASP A 73 -1.60 19.68 6.45
CA ASP A 73 -1.04 20.96 6.87
C ASP A 73 -0.88 21.95 5.71
N LYS A 74 -0.35 21.47 4.58
CA LYS A 74 -0.10 22.32 3.42
C LYS A 74 -1.35 22.67 2.62
N LEU A 75 -2.32 21.75 2.54
CA LEU A 75 -3.59 21.98 1.85
C LEU A 75 -4.57 22.79 2.70
N GLY A 76 -4.53 22.63 4.02
CA GLY A 76 -5.55 23.04 4.95
C GLY A 76 -6.64 21.97 5.11
N PHE A 77 -7.25 21.94 6.30
CA PHE A 77 -8.25 20.93 6.67
C PHE A 77 -9.44 20.86 5.69
N GLU A 78 -10.06 22.02 5.41
CA GLU A 78 -11.25 22.09 4.54
C GLU A 78 -10.97 21.59 3.12
N GLN A 79 -9.83 21.96 2.54
CA GLN A 79 -9.48 21.50 1.20
C GLN A 79 -9.16 20.00 1.18
N ALA A 80 -8.48 19.48 2.20
CA ALA A 80 -8.22 18.05 2.32
C ALA A 80 -9.54 17.25 2.43
N LYS A 81 -10.49 17.73 3.25
CA LYS A 81 -11.82 17.16 3.41
C LYS A 81 -12.60 17.17 2.09
N GLU A 82 -12.61 18.29 1.36
CA GLU A 82 -13.27 18.43 0.06
C GLU A 82 -12.74 17.40 -0.96
N ILE A 83 -11.40 17.25 -1.07
CA ILE A 83 -10.77 16.26 -1.95
C ILE A 83 -11.22 14.83 -1.60
N CYS A 84 -11.27 14.51 -0.30
CA CYS A 84 -11.70 13.20 0.17
C CYS A 84 -13.19 12.95 -0.15
N MET A 85 -14.05 13.95 0.06
CA MET A 85 -15.48 13.85 -0.26
C MET A 85 -15.71 13.67 -1.76
N GLU A 86 -15.10 14.49 -2.61
CA GLU A 86 -15.22 14.36 -4.08
C GLU A 86 -14.74 12.97 -4.54
N THR A 87 -13.66 12.48 -3.96
CA THR A 87 -13.12 11.15 -4.26
C THR A 87 -14.11 10.06 -3.90
N SER A 88 -14.70 10.14 -2.71
CA SER A 88 -15.63 9.14 -2.19
C SER A 88 -16.98 9.15 -2.92
N MET A 89 -17.43 10.32 -3.38
CA MET A 89 -18.67 10.46 -4.16
C MET A 89 -18.51 9.96 -5.61
N SER A 90 -17.31 10.00 -6.17
CA SER A 90 -17.10 9.72 -7.59
C SER A 90 -17.31 8.26 -7.96
N ARG A 91 -16.95 7.30 -7.12
CA ARG A 91 -17.24 5.87 -7.25
C ARG A 91 -16.93 5.12 -5.95
N VAL A 92 -17.86 4.27 -5.52
CA VAL A 92 -17.64 3.26 -4.48
C VAL A 92 -17.01 2.02 -5.13
N PHE A 93 -15.99 1.44 -4.48
CA PHE A 93 -15.33 0.23 -4.97
C PHE A 93 -16.24 -0.99 -4.80
N GLU A 94 -16.96 -1.32 -5.85
CA GLU A 94 -17.70 -2.57 -5.95
C GLU A 94 -17.00 -3.50 -6.94
N LEU A 95 -16.34 -4.53 -6.42
CA LEU A 95 -15.88 -5.65 -7.23
C LEU A 95 -17.09 -6.52 -7.60
N LYS A 96 -17.86 -6.11 -8.59
CA LYS A 96 -18.96 -6.91 -9.10
C LYS A 96 -18.41 -8.23 -9.65
N ASN A 97 -18.77 -9.34 -9.00
CA ASN A 97 -18.40 -10.70 -9.38
C ASN A 97 -16.91 -11.11 -9.17
N SER A 98 -16.13 -10.38 -8.39
CA SER A 98 -14.78 -10.83 -8.01
C SER A 98 -14.82 -11.84 -6.87
N LYS A 99 -13.93 -12.84 -6.94
CA LYS A 99 -13.65 -13.78 -5.84
C LYS A 99 -12.67 -13.22 -4.82
N VAL A 100 -12.08 -12.07 -5.11
CA VAL A 100 -11.11 -11.40 -4.23
C VAL A 100 -11.87 -10.59 -3.18
N ASP A 101 -11.56 -10.83 -1.92
CA ASP A 101 -12.07 -10.06 -0.80
C ASP A 101 -11.33 -8.72 -0.72
N SER A 102 -11.97 -7.66 -1.22
CA SER A 102 -11.38 -6.33 -1.25
C SER A 102 -11.07 -5.79 0.16
N GLN A 103 -11.87 -6.13 1.18
CA GLN A 103 -11.61 -5.66 2.54
C GLN A 103 -10.32 -6.25 3.08
N LYS A 104 -10.09 -7.56 2.93
CA LYS A 104 -8.84 -8.21 3.36
C LYS A 104 -7.62 -7.65 2.64
N PHE A 105 -7.79 -7.22 1.40
CA PHE A 105 -6.73 -6.57 0.65
C PHE A 105 -6.38 -5.19 1.23
N TRP A 106 -7.40 -4.37 1.56
CA TRP A 106 -7.19 -3.09 2.26
C TRP A 106 -6.58 -3.28 3.64
N ASP A 107 -7.04 -4.29 4.37
CA ASP A 107 -6.50 -4.66 5.68
C ASP A 107 -5.00 -5.00 5.58
N HIS A 108 -4.59 -5.71 4.52
CA HIS A 108 -3.18 -6.00 4.25
C HIS A 108 -2.37 -4.71 4.02
N CYS A 109 -2.83 -3.83 3.13
CA CYS A 109 -2.14 -2.56 2.85
C CYS A 109 -1.96 -1.73 4.13
N TYR A 110 -3.01 -1.63 4.95
CA TYR A 110 -2.94 -0.91 6.21
C TYR A 110 -2.02 -1.59 7.23
N ALA A 111 -2.06 -2.92 7.30
CA ALA A 111 -1.19 -3.69 8.17
C ALA A 111 0.29 -3.49 7.80
N VAL A 112 0.63 -3.54 6.51
CA VAL A 112 2.00 -3.32 6.03
C VAL A 112 2.46 -1.90 6.36
N GLY A 113 1.64 -0.87 6.15
CA GLY A 113 1.95 0.50 6.55
C GLY A 113 2.21 0.62 8.07
N THR A 114 1.36 -0.01 8.88
CA THR A 114 1.49 -0.01 10.35
C THR A 114 2.78 -0.70 10.80
N VAL A 115 3.06 -1.88 10.27
CA VAL A 115 4.28 -2.64 10.61
C VAL A 115 5.53 -1.90 10.14
N ALA A 116 5.53 -1.34 8.93
CA ALA A 116 6.64 -0.54 8.41
C ALA A 116 6.92 0.66 9.32
N ARG A 117 5.89 1.35 9.80
CA ARG A 117 6.02 2.44 10.78
C ARG A 117 6.64 1.98 12.10
N ILE A 118 6.20 0.84 12.65
CA ILE A 118 6.74 0.28 13.90
C ILE A 118 8.22 -0.06 13.73
N VAL A 119 8.59 -0.69 12.62
CA VAL A 119 9.99 -1.02 12.31
C VAL A 119 10.82 0.26 12.17
N ALA A 120 10.32 1.25 11.42
CA ALA A 120 11.00 2.53 11.26
C ALA A 120 11.18 3.26 12.58
N GLN A 121 10.17 3.32 13.46
CA GLN A 121 10.28 3.93 14.79
C GLN A 121 11.41 3.35 15.63
N LYS A 122 11.67 2.07 15.47
CA LYS A 122 12.70 1.37 16.24
C LYS A 122 14.09 1.47 15.64
N TYR A 123 14.21 1.45 14.31
CA TYR A 123 15.49 1.26 13.61
C TYR A 123 15.89 2.42 12.69
N GLU A 124 14.91 3.14 12.11
CA GLU A 124 15.13 4.26 11.17
C GLU A 124 14.13 5.40 11.40
N PRO A 125 14.22 6.13 12.53
CA PRO A 125 13.22 7.13 12.95
C PRO A 125 12.95 8.22 11.90
N ASN A 126 13.90 8.52 11.03
CA ASN A 126 13.75 9.52 9.97
C ASN A 126 12.79 9.07 8.86
N LEU A 127 12.50 7.76 8.77
CA LEU A 127 11.63 7.19 7.75
C LEU A 127 10.22 6.86 8.25
N VAL A 128 9.87 7.18 9.50
CA VAL A 128 8.61 6.77 10.14
C VAL A 128 7.38 7.15 9.32
N THR A 129 7.30 8.41 8.88
CA THR A 129 6.18 8.91 8.07
C THR A 129 6.15 8.29 6.69
N ASP A 130 7.31 8.24 6.03
CA ASP A 130 7.45 7.68 4.69
C ASP A 130 7.16 6.18 4.69
N ALA A 131 7.62 5.44 5.71
CA ALA A 131 7.42 4.01 5.85
C ALA A 131 5.95 3.63 5.96
N PHE A 132 5.16 4.39 6.75
CA PHE A 132 3.71 4.15 6.83
C PHE A 132 3.04 4.34 5.48
N THR A 133 3.27 5.49 4.84
CA THR A 133 2.63 5.82 3.55
C THR A 133 3.08 4.88 2.44
N ALA A 134 4.37 4.58 2.35
CA ALA A 134 4.90 3.67 1.36
C ALA A 134 4.35 2.24 1.54
N GLY A 135 4.28 1.77 2.79
CA GLY A 135 3.68 0.47 3.12
C GLY A 135 2.19 0.41 2.81
N LEU A 136 1.44 1.50 3.08
CA LEU A 136 0.02 1.59 2.74
C LEU A 136 -0.21 1.51 1.22
N LEU A 137 0.70 2.07 0.43
CA LEU A 137 0.54 2.20 -1.02
C LEU A 137 1.26 1.11 -1.84
N HIS A 138 2.11 0.28 -1.23
CA HIS A 138 3.02 -0.63 -1.93
C HIS A 138 2.32 -1.53 -2.96
N ASP A 139 1.12 -1.99 -2.63
CA ASP A 139 0.32 -2.93 -3.41
C ASP A 139 -0.81 -2.29 -4.24
N LEU A 140 -0.86 -0.97 -4.33
CA LEU A 140 -1.92 -0.25 -5.03
C LEU A 140 -2.07 -0.69 -6.50
N GLY A 141 -1.00 -1.21 -7.10
CA GLY A 141 -1.04 -1.79 -8.44
C GLY A 141 -1.97 -3.01 -8.56
N LYS A 142 -2.16 -3.80 -7.50
CA LYS A 142 -3.11 -4.92 -7.48
C LYS A 142 -4.56 -4.44 -7.64
N ILE A 143 -4.89 -3.30 -7.03
CA ILE A 143 -6.22 -2.68 -7.17
C ILE A 143 -6.46 -2.28 -8.63
N VAL A 144 -5.43 -1.73 -9.27
CA VAL A 144 -5.50 -1.37 -10.68
C VAL A 144 -5.72 -2.62 -11.54
N LEU A 145 -4.94 -3.68 -11.31
CA LEU A 145 -5.10 -4.95 -12.04
C LEU A 145 -6.49 -5.53 -11.83
N LEU A 146 -6.96 -5.56 -10.59
CA LEU A 146 -8.28 -6.09 -10.24
C LEU A 146 -9.42 -5.30 -10.91
N GLN A 147 -9.29 -3.99 -10.98
CA GLN A 147 -10.32 -3.11 -11.58
C GLN A 147 -10.39 -3.23 -13.11
N TYR A 148 -9.26 -3.40 -13.79
CA TYR A 148 -9.20 -3.28 -15.24
C TYR A 148 -8.96 -4.59 -15.99
N VAL A 149 -8.37 -5.57 -15.35
CA VAL A 149 -8.09 -6.91 -15.88
C VAL A 149 -8.39 -8.00 -14.85
N GLY A 150 -9.49 -7.82 -14.11
CA GLY A 150 -9.84 -8.63 -12.93
C GLY A 150 -9.86 -10.13 -13.19
N SER A 151 -10.42 -10.60 -14.33
CA SER A 151 -10.50 -12.03 -14.63
C SER A 151 -9.11 -12.65 -14.84
N GLU A 152 -8.20 -11.94 -15.50
CA GLU A 152 -6.83 -12.36 -15.75
C GLU A 152 -5.98 -12.27 -14.47
N PHE A 153 -6.23 -11.25 -13.64
CA PHE A 153 -5.59 -11.13 -12.35
C PHE A 153 -6.03 -12.25 -11.39
N GLU A 154 -7.31 -12.62 -11.37
CA GLU A 154 -7.80 -13.78 -10.61
C GLU A 154 -7.15 -15.09 -11.09
N GLN A 155 -6.87 -15.25 -12.39
CA GLN A 155 -6.11 -16.39 -12.91
C GLN A 155 -4.67 -16.38 -12.39
N ALA A 156 -4.02 -15.20 -12.30
CA ALA A 156 -2.68 -15.08 -11.73
C ALA A 156 -2.66 -15.48 -10.25
N ILE A 157 -3.66 -15.07 -9.47
CA ILE A 157 -3.82 -15.50 -8.07
C ILE A 157 -3.99 -17.02 -7.99
N ALA A 158 -4.84 -17.61 -8.83
CA ALA A 158 -5.06 -19.05 -8.86
C ALA A 158 -3.78 -19.81 -9.22
N LEU A 159 -3.01 -19.33 -10.20
CA LEU A 159 -1.73 -19.89 -10.61
C LEU A 159 -0.67 -19.81 -9.51
N SER A 160 -0.56 -18.65 -8.84
CA SER A 160 0.32 -18.46 -7.67
C SER A 160 0.00 -19.47 -6.57
N LYS A 161 -1.29 -19.67 -6.29
CA LYS A 161 -1.75 -20.64 -5.29
C LYS A 161 -1.45 -22.09 -5.69
N GLU A 162 -1.72 -22.47 -6.93
CA GLU A 162 -1.46 -23.80 -7.46
C GLU A 162 0.02 -24.18 -7.39
N ARG A 163 0.89 -23.24 -7.78
CA ARG A 163 2.34 -23.45 -7.85
C ARG A 163 3.08 -23.08 -6.54
N SER A 164 2.37 -22.52 -5.56
CA SER A 164 2.98 -21.99 -4.33
C SER A 164 4.14 -21.01 -4.63
N CYS A 165 3.98 -20.18 -5.68
CA CYS A 165 4.97 -19.19 -6.11
C CYS A 165 4.52 -17.77 -5.75
N GLU A 166 5.48 -16.84 -5.74
CA GLU A 166 5.19 -15.41 -5.54
C GLU A 166 4.22 -14.91 -6.62
N LEU A 167 3.21 -14.13 -6.19
CA LEU A 167 2.15 -13.63 -7.07
C LEU A 167 2.69 -12.82 -8.26
N TYR A 168 3.68 -11.96 -8.01
CA TYR A 168 4.28 -11.14 -9.07
C TYR A 168 4.89 -11.97 -10.23
N LEU A 169 5.32 -13.22 -9.97
CA LEU A 169 5.82 -14.13 -11.02
C LEU A 169 4.67 -14.64 -11.88
N ALA A 170 3.54 -15.02 -11.26
CA ALA A 170 2.35 -15.45 -11.98
C ALA A 170 1.73 -14.29 -12.79
N GLU A 171 1.74 -13.08 -12.25
CA GLU A 171 1.31 -11.87 -12.97
C GLU A 171 2.16 -11.64 -14.22
N LYS A 172 3.49 -11.68 -14.10
CA LYS A 172 4.39 -11.53 -15.25
C LYS A 172 4.15 -12.59 -16.34
N GLU A 173 3.90 -13.82 -15.93
CA GLU A 173 3.63 -14.92 -16.88
C GLU A 173 2.33 -14.69 -17.64
N LEU A 174 1.25 -14.29 -16.97
CA LEU A 174 -0.09 -14.16 -17.57
C LEU A 174 -0.37 -12.78 -18.16
N LEU A 175 0.08 -11.71 -17.48
CA LEU A 175 -0.24 -10.33 -17.84
C LEU A 175 0.92 -9.63 -18.57
N GLY A 176 2.14 -10.16 -18.46
CA GLY A 176 3.36 -9.58 -19.03
C GLY A 176 4.00 -8.50 -18.15
N GLU A 177 3.36 -8.12 -17.04
CA GLU A 177 3.86 -7.20 -16.02
C GLU A 177 3.27 -7.56 -14.66
N ASP A 178 3.90 -7.08 -13.59
CA ASP A 178 3.44 -7.28 -12.23
C ASP A 178 2.76 -6.03 -11.65
N HIS A 179 2.13 -6.23 -10.47
CA HIS A 179 1.49 -5.14 -9.72
C HIS A 179 2.47 -4.04 -9.32
N GLY A 180 3.75 -4.36 -9.08
CA GLY A 180 4.77 -3.36 -8.76
C GLY A 180 5.00 -2.40 -9.94
N GLN A 181 5.12 -2.92 -11.15
CA GLN A 181 5.25 -2.12 -12.37
C GLN A 181 4.00 -1.29 -12.65
N THR A 182 2.82 -1.88 -12.46
CA THR A 182 1.53 -1.19 -12.60
C THR A 182 1.38 -0.07 -11.57
N GLY A 183 1.74 -0.34 -10.30
CA GLY A 183 1.71 0.63 -9.21
C GLY A 183 2.67 1.79 -9.44
N ALA A 184 3.89 1.53 -9.89
CA ALA A 184 4.87 2.58 -10.21
C ALA A 184 4.37 3.53 -11.30
N ARG A 185 3.74 2.99 -12.37
CA ARG A 185 3.10 3.84 -13.41
C ARG A 185 1.94 4.67 -12.87
N LEU A 186 1.14 4.09 -11.95
CA LEU A 186 0.11 4.87 -11.26
C LEU A 186 0.73 6.01 -10.47
N ALA A 187 1.79 5.72 -9.69
CA ALA A 187 2.51 6.71 -8.90
C ALA A 187 3.06 7.85 -9.75
N GLU A 188 3.67 7.54 -10.90
CA GLU A 188 4.13 8.55 -11.88
C GLU A 188 2.97 9.39 -12.43
N THR A 189 1.86 8.74 -12.83
CA THR A 189 0.67 9.43 -13.35
C THR A 189 0.05 10.35 -12.29
N TRP A 190 0.13 9.97 -11.04
CA TRP A 190 -0.43 10.71 -9.92
C TRP A 190 0.56 11.64 -9.24
N LEU A 191 1.75 11.79 -9.81
CA LEU A 191 2.82 12.67 -9.32
C LEU A 191 3.20 12.36 -7.86
N LEU A 192 3.14 11.08 -7.47
CA LEU A 192 3.61 10.66 -6.16
C LEU A 192 5.14 10.77 -6.10
N PRO A 193 5.72 10.98 -4.91
CA PRO A 193 7.17 11.05 -4.74
C PRO A 193 7.89 9.81 -5.29
N ARG A 194 9.07 10.01 -5.86
CA ARG A 194 9.86 8.92 -6.45
C ARG A 194 10.18 7.81 -5.47
N SER A 195 10.36 8.12 -4.18
CA SER A 195 10.57 7.14 -3.12
C SER A 195 9.38 6.18 -2.97
N ILE A 196 8.15 6.70 -3.09
CA ILE A 196 6.92 5.87 -3.07
C ILE A 196 6.84 5.01 -4.33
N SER A 197 7.07 5.59 -5.50
CA SER A 197 7.09 4.85 -6.78
C SER A 197 8.14 3.72 -6.76
N GLU A 198 9.31 3.97 -6.17
CA GLU A 198 10.38 2.98 -6.04
C GLU A 198 9.99 1.83 -5.12
N VAL A 199 9.32 2.10 -3.99
CA VAL A 199 8.79 1.07 -3.11
C VAL A 199 7.79 0.19 -3.86
N MET A 200 6.81 0.80 -4.55
CA MET A 200 5.85 0.04 -5.36
C MET A 200 6.55 -0.87 -6.36
N LEU A 201 7.57 -0.36 -7.06
CA LEU A 201 8.25 -1.08 -8.13
C LEU A 201 9.14 -2.21 -7.63
N TYR A 202 9.80 -2.04 -6.47
CA TYR A 202 10.92 -2.89 -6.05
C TYR A 202 10.76 -3.57 -4.70
N HIS A 203 9.60 -3.51 -4.04
CA HIS A 203 9.40 -4.21 -2.75
C HIS A 203 9.57 -5.74 -2.85
N HIS A 204 9.44 -6.32 -4.05
CA HIS A 204 9.80 -7.72 -4.34
C HIS A 204 11.18 -7.90 -4.98
N ASN A 205 11.91 -6.82 -5.26
CA ASN A 205 13.21 -6.87 -5.94
C ASN A 205 14.17 -5.78 -5.44
N LEU A 206 14.48 -5.82 -4.15
CA LEU A 206 15.32 -4.86 -3.45
C LEU A 206 16.67 -4.54 -4.16
N PRO A 207 17.36 -5.50 -4.84
CA PRO A 207 18.61 -5.19 -5.55
C PRO A 207 18.52 -4.06 -6.57
N ARG A 208 17.33 -3.78 -7.11
CA ARG A 208 17.11 -2.73 -8.11
C ARG A 208 16.74 -1.35 -7.52
N ALA A 209 16.60 -1.25 -6.20
CA ALA A 209 16.30 0.02 -5.55
C ALA A 209 17.54 0.91 -5.51
N GLU A 210 17.43 2.15 -6.01
CA GLU A 210 18.53 3.12 -6.16
C GLU A 210 18.26 4.43 -5.44
N ILE A 211 17.00 4.86 -5.27
CA ILE A 211 16.64 6.18 -4.75
C ILE A 211 16.56 6.16 -3.21
N ASN A 212 15.78 5.22 -2.66
CA ASN A 212 15.59 5.07 -1.22
C ASN A 212 15.56 3.59 -0.83
N ARG A 213 16.67 2.91 -1.05
CA ARG A 213 16.82 1.48 -0.73
C ARG A 213 16.43 1.12 0.71
N PRO A 214 16.74 1.93 1.75
CA PRO A 214 16.28 1.68 3.10
C PRO A 214 14.74 1.62 3.22
N LEU A 215 14.02 2.53 2.58
CA LEU A 215 12.56 2.55 2.60
C LEU A 215 11.97 1.31 1.89
N VAL A 216 12.55 0.92 0.75
CA VAL A 216 12.14 -0.31 0.05
C VAL A 216 12.36 -1.54 0.94
N ALA A 217 13.51 -1.62 1.62
CA ALA A 217 13.82 -2.74 2.53
C ALA A 217 12.86 -2.78 3.74
N LEU A 218 12.53 -1.63 4.33
CA LEU A 218 11.55 -1.52 5.41
C LEU A 218 10.18 -2.06 5.00
N VAL A 219 9.69 -1.64 3.84
CA VAL A 219 8.36 -2.07 3.36
C VAL A 219 8.39 -3.54 2.94
N SER A 220 9.44 -4.02 2.25
CA SER A 220 9.59 -5.44 1.93
C SER A 220 9.61 -6.32 3.19
N PHE A 221 10.31 -5.89 4.24
CA PHE A 221 10.33 -6.58 5.52
C PHE A 221 8.96 -6.58 6.19
N ALA A 222 8.26 -5.44 6.18
CA ALA A 222 6.92 -5.31 6.76
C ALA A 222 5.89 -6.19 6.03
N ASP A 223 5.92 -6.26 4.70
CA ASP A 223 5.06 -7.15 3.91
C ASP A 223 5.28 -8.62 4.30
N ILE A 224 6.54 -9.06 4.34
CA ILE A 224 6.87 -10.44 4.74
C ILE A 224 6.39 -10.73 6.17
N LEU A 225 6.57 -9.79 7.12
CA LEU A 225 6.08 -9.97 8.49
C LEU A 225 4.55 -10.05 8.53
N CYS A 226 3.83 -9.20 7.80
CA CYS A 226 2.36 -9.26 7.72
C CYS A 226 1.88 -10.60 7.16
N ARG A 227 2.55 -11.15 6.15
CA ARG A 227 2.26 -12.49 5.59
C ARG A 227 2.52 -13.59 6.62
N ILE A 228 3.63 -13.53 7.40
CA ILE A 228 3.91 -14.46 8.49
C ILE A 228 2.83 -14.37 9.57
N LEU A 229 2.41 -13.15 9.93
CA LEU A 229 1.40 -12.88 10.97
C LEU A 229 -0.04 -13.08 10.47
N LYS A 230 -0.24 -13.34 9.17
CA LYS A 230 -1.54 -13.47 8.50
C LYS A 230 -2.42 -12.22 8.66
N ALA A 231 -1.82 -11.04 8.57
CA ALA A 231 -2.49 -9.76 8.67
C ALA A 231 -3.01 -9.32 7.29
N GLY A 232 -4.33 -9.41 7.10
CA GLY A 232 -4.99 -9.22 5.82
C GLY A 232 -4.68 -10.34 4.81
N ASP A 233 -5.07 -10.14 3.55
CA ASP A 233 -4.77 -11.07 2.44
C ASP A 233 -4.36 -10.27 1.20
N GLY A 234 -3.07 -10.24 0.93
CA GLY A 234 -2.49 -9.61 -0.27
C GLY A 234 -2.58 -10.47 -1.54
N GLY A 235 -3.22 -11.64 -1.48
CA GLY A 235 -3.35 -12.58 -2.62
C GLY A 235 -2.06 -13.33 -2.95
N ASN A 236 -1.03 -13.27 -2.12
CA ASN A 236 0.24 -13.95 -2.32
C ASN A 236 0.32 -15.24 -1.48
N TYR A 237 0.39 -16.38 -2.14
CA TYR A 237 0.36 -17.71 -1.51
C TYR A 237 1.73 -18.39 -1.41
N ALA A 238 2.81 -17.76 -1.85
CA ALA A 238 4.15 -18.25 -1.61
C ALA A 238 4.49 -18.29 -0.12
N GLN A 239 5.35 -19.22 0.27
CA GLN A 239 5.88 -19.21 1.64
C GLN A 239 6.69 -17.94 1.87
N PRO A 240 6.35 -17.14 2.90
CA PRO A 240 7.10 -15.91 3.16
C PRO A 240 8.52 -16.23 3.61
N GLY A 241 9.49 -15.53 3.04
CA GLY A 241 10.90 -15.71 3.36
C GLY A 241 11.72 -14.46 3.05
N PHE A 242 12.85 -14.30 3.73
CA PHE A 242 13.76 -13.19 3.52
C PHE A 242 14.80 -13.55 2.47
N THR A 243 14.96 -12.68 1.46
CA THR A 243 16.06 -12.85 0.50
C THR A 243 17.40 -12.47 1.13
N PRO A 244 18.54 -13.00 0.62
CA PRO A 244 19.86 -12.63 1.12
C PRO A 244 20.09 -11.10 1.11
N GLU A 245 19.68 -10.43 0.05
CA GLU A 245 19.86 -8.99 -0.11
C GLU A 245 19.03 -8.19 0.90
N LEU A 246 17.83 -8.67 1.23
CA LEU A 246 17.01 -8.06 2.29
C LEU A 246 17.64 -8.33 3.67
N ALA A 247 18.14 -9.53 3.90
CA ALA A 247 18.82 -9.88 5.15
C ALA A 247 20.08 -9.00 5.37
N ASP A 248 20.86 -8.78 4.31
CA ASP A 248 22.04 -7.90 4.35
C ASP A 248 21.65 -6.44 4.68
N GLU A 249 20.56 -5.94 4.09
CA GLU A 249 20.09 -4.58 4.35
C GLU A 249 19.60 -4.41 5.79
N LEU A 250 18.80 -5.37 6.28
CA LEU A 250 18.30 -5.40 7.65
C LEU A 250 19.42 -5.58 8.68
N GLY A 251 20.48 -6.31 8.31
CA GLY A 251 21.68 -6.46 9.12
C GLY A 251 22.38 -5.14 9.43
N LYS A 252 22.32 -4.14 8.55
CA LYS A 252 22.85 -2.79 8.78
C LYS A 252 22.16 -2.09 9.96
N TRP A 253 20.90 -2.44 10.23
CA TRP A 253 20.12 -1.97 11.38
C TRP A 253 20.20 -2.90 12.59
N ASN A 254 21.08 -3.93 12.56
CA ASN A 254 21.20 -4.96 13.58
C ASN A 254 19.88 -5.75 13.81
N ILE A 255 19.05 -5.89 12.77
CA ILE A 255 17.86 -6.74 12.81
C ILE A 255 18.31 -8.18 12.59
N ASN A 256 18.19 -9.01 13.63
CA ASN A 256 18.42 -10.44 13.55
C ASN A 256 17.12 -11.12 13.07
N LEU A 257 17.21 -11.87 11.98
CA LEU A 257 16.07 -12.55 11.33
C LEU A 257 15.75 -13.94 11.93
N GLU A 258 16.50 -14.39 12.94
CA GLU A 258 16.12 -15.60 13.67
C GLU A 258 14.78 -15.39 14.39
N TYR A 259 13.90 -16.38 14.33
CA TYR A 259 12.55 -16.30 14.89
C TYR A 259 12.52 -15.77 16.32
N LYS A 260 13.39 -16.32 17.19
CA LYS A 260 13.48 -15.89 18.60
C LYS A 260 13.88 -14.43 18.76
N ALA A 261 14.70 -13.91 17.85
CA ALA A 261 15.14 -12.51 17.88
C ALA A 261 14.05 -11.57 17.34
N LEU A 262 13.23 -12.03 16.40
CA LEU A 262 12.10 -11.29 15.86
C LEU A 262 10.86 -11.31 16.77
N GLU A 263 10.76 -12.28 17.67
CA GLU A 263 9.57 -12.50 18.51
C GLU A 263 9.11 -11.22 19.24
N PRO A 264 9.99 -10.42 19.91
CA PRO A 264 9.56 -9.19 20.57
C PRO A 264 8.99 -8.13 19.57
N LEU A 265 9.55 -8.05 18.38
CA LEU A 265 9.04 -7.15 17.32
C LEU A 265 7.69 -7.66 16.81
N MET A 266 7.56 -8.95 16.60
CA MET A 266 6.30 -9.57 16.17
C MET A 266 5.19 -9.36 17.22
N PHE A 267 5.46 -9.50 18.52
CA PHE A 267 4.48 -9.19 19.57
C PHE A 267 4.03 -7.73 19.55
N LEU A 268 4.95 -6.80 19.33
CA LEU A 268 4.62 -5.39 19.20
C LEU A 268 3.71 -5.12 17.98
N CYS A 269 4.03 -5.73 16.83
CA CYS A 269 3.20 -5.66 15.62
C CYS A 269 1.81 -6.26 15.85
N ILE A 270 1.73 -7.45 16.45
CA ILE A 270 0.48 -8.12 16.79
C ILE A 270 -0.41 -7.21 17.66
N ALA A 271 0.15 -6.68 18.75
CA ALA A 271 -0.60 -5.82 19.66
C ALA A 271 -1.18 -4.58 18.97
N GLU A 272 -0.50 -4.02 17.97
CA GLU A 272 -1.00 -2.87 17.22
C GLU A 272 -2.04 -3.28 16.16
N LEU A 273 -1.82 -4.39 15.46
CA LEU A 273 -2.74 -4.93 14.46
C LEU A 273 -4.07 -5.39 15.07
N ASP A 274 -4.03 -6.01 16.25
CA ASP A 274 -5.23 -6.50 16.95
C ASP A 274 -6.15 -5.36 17.42
N LYS A 275 -5.63 -4.16 17.69
CA LYS A 275 -6.46 -2.99 18.01
C LYS A 275 -7.45 -2.63 16.90
N ARG A 276 -7.19 -3.05 15.66
CA ARG A 276 -8.02 -2.77 14.48
C ARG A 276 -8.58 -4.02 13.81
N ASN A 277 -8.50 -5.17 14.46
CA ASN A 277 -8.97 -6.46 13.93
C ASN A 277 -8.38 -6.81 12.55
N LEU A 278 -7.08 -6.55 12.35
CA LEU A 278 -6.39 -6.77 11.07
C LEU A 278 -5.78 -8.18 10.91
N ARG A 279 -6.04 -9.06 11.86
CA ARG A 279 -5.57 -10.46 11.85
C ARG A 279 -6.72 -11.44 11.88
#